data_1e2a0496a696cef239abeec50a612602
#
_entry.id   1e2a0496a696cef239abeec50a612602
#
_cell.length_a   1.000
_cell.length_b   1.000
_cell.length_c   1.000
_cell.angle_alpha   90.00
_cell.angle_beta   90.00
_cell.angle_gamma   90.00
#
_symmetry.space_group_name_H-M   'P 1'
#
loop_
_entity.id
_entity.type
_entity.pdbx_description
1 polymer ?
#
loop_
_entity_poly.entity_id
_entity_poly.type
_entity_poly.pdbx_seq_one_letter_code
_entity_poly.pdbx_strand_id
1 'polypeptide(L)'
;MDGVETTVSAQLKELYSGIEEGKADVMGAYNILYMMDRGELPIADKEAFLATYFSGKFRSMRFGTGAAHAKGAAFQYNYFRETGAAQWLEDQERFKLDFKKLEQAISDLTGKVVVLQGDGNYDAVKAFLDEYLLLDKEAYRVLGNLDDIPYDIRPIYPDKI
;
A
#
# COMPACT_ATOMS: atom_id res chain seq x y z
N MET A 1 17.74 -15.16 -18.76
CA MET A 1 18.60 -15.37 -17.58
C MET A 1 19.62 -16.43 -17.96
N ASP A 2 20.89 -16.19 -17.74
CA ASP A 2 21.99 -16.97 -18.32
C ASP A 2 22.31 -18.29 -17.58
N GLY A 3 21.29 -18.94 -17.01
CA GLY A 3 21.43 -20.24 -16.34
C GLY A 3 22.17 -20.23 -14.99
N VAL A 4 22.45 -19.03 -14.44
CA VAL A 4 23.05 -18.89 -13.11
C VAL A 4 21.93 -18.87 -12.07
N GLU A 5 22.00 -19.78 -11.11
CA GLU A 5 21.07 -19.78 -9.96
C GLU A 5 21.28 -18.52 -9.12
N THR A 6 20.19 -17.77 -8.87
CA THR A 6 20.21 -16.50 -8.14
C THR A 6 18.92 -16.32 -7.36
N THR A 7 18.89 -15.33 -6.47
CA THR A 7 17.67 -14.95 -5.74
C THR A 7 17.07 -13.65 -6.29
N VAL A 8 15.77 -13.49 -6.14
CA VAL A 8 15.07 -12.25 -6.51
C VAL A 8 15.68 -11.03 -5.80
N SER A 9 16.01 -11.16 -4.51
CA SER A 9 16.65 -10.09 -3.75
C SER A 9 18.03 -9.69 -4.32
N ALA A 10 18.83 -10.66 -4.79
CA ALA A 10 20.11 -10.37 -5.43
C ALA A 10 19.93 -9.66 -6.78
N GLN A 11 18.86 -9.97 -7.52
CA GLN A 11 18.55 -9.31 -8.79
C GLN A 11 18.04 -7.88 -8.59
N LEU A 12 17.14 -7.67 -7.63
CA LEU A 12 16.49 -6.38 -7.39
C LEU A 12 17.31 -5.45 -6.49
N LYS A 13 18.34 -5.95 -5.80
CA LYS A 13 19.28 -5.15 -5.00
C LYS A 13 18.54 -4.24 -4.00
N GLU A 14 18.85 -2.94 -4.00
CA GLU A 14 18.26 -1.92 -3.13
C GLU A 14 16.76 -1.68 -3.36
N LEU A 15 16.21 -2.12 -4.49
CA LEU A 15 14.78 -2.00 -4.80
C LEU A 15 13.95 -3.10 -4.12
N TYR A 16 14.61 -4.24 -3.75
CA TYR A 16 13.91 -5.41 -3.26
C TYR A 16 13.02 -5.13 -2.06
N SER A 17 13.54 -4.49 -1.01
CA SER A 17 12.79 -4.32 0.23
C SER A 17 11.51 -3.47 0.04
N GLY A 18 11.56 -2.43 -0.80
CA GLY A 18 10.39 -1.59 -1.06
C GLY A 18 9.28 -2.34 -1.80
N ILE A 19 9.63 -3.12 -2.82
CA ILE A 19 8.64 -3.90 -3.57
C ILE A 19 8.12 -5.09 -2.76
N GLU A 20 8.97 -5.75 -1.95
CA GLU A 20 8.60 -6.87 -1.08
C GLU A 20 7.57 -6.46 -0.03
N GLU A 21 7.86 -5.38 0.71
CA GLU A 21 6.97 -4.87 1.76
C GLU A 21 5.62 -4.42 1.18
N GLY A 22 5.65 -3.70 0.06
CA GLY A 22 4.40 -3.26 -0.56
C GLY A 22 3.61 -4.42 -1.18
N LYS A 23 4.28 -5.46 -1.72
CA LYS A 23 3.63 -6.69 -2.17
C LYS A 23 2.97 -7.41 -1.00
N ALA A 24 3.69 -7.59 0.10
CA ALA A 24 3.15 -8.28 1.29
C ALA A 24 1.91 -7.56 1.82
N ASP A 25 1.93 -6.23 1.87
CA ASP A 25 0.81 -5.41 2.34
C ASP A 25 -0.42 -5.51 1.41
N VAL A 26 -0.24 -5.33 0.09
CA VAL A 26 -1.37 -5.40 -0.85
C VAL A 26 -1.94 -6.81 -1.01
N MET A 27 -1.09 -7.85 -0.96
CA MET A 27 -1.55 -9.26 -0.95
C MET A 27 -2.32 -9.58 0.32
N GLY A 28 -1.91 -9.03 1.47
CA GLY A 28 -2.64 -9.15 2.74
C GLY A 28 -4.06 -8.60 2.61
N ALA A 29 -4.20 -7.41 2.03
CA ALA A 29 -5.51 -6.81 1.77
C ALA A 29 -6.34 -7.64 0.78
N TYR A 30 -5.74 -8.10 -0.31
CA TYR A 30 -6.38 -8.98 -1.28
C TYR A 30 -6.91 -10.26 -0.62
N ASN A 31 -6.10 -10.91 0.22
CA ASN A 31 -6.50 -12.13 0.92
C ASN A 31 -7.67 -11.90 1.89
N ILE A 32 -7.68 -10.77 2.62
CA ILE A 32 -8.80 -10.41 3.50
C ILE A 32 -10.10 -10.25 2.69
N LEU A 33 -10.06 -9.52 1.57
CA LEU A 33 -11.20 -9.35 0.68
C LEU A 33 -11.69 -10.70 0.12
N TYR A 34 -10.76 -11.54 -0.31
CA TYR A 34 -11.07 -12.89 -0.78
C TYR A 34 -11.76 -13.75 0.30
N MET A 35 -11.29 -13.70 1.56
CA MET A 35 -11.92 -14.41 2.67
C MET A 35 -13.31 -13.85 3.01
N MET A 36 -13.51 -12.53 2.88
CA MET A 36 -14.83 -11.92 3.03
C MET A 36 -15.81 -12.41 1.96
N ASP A 37 -15.37 -12.49 0.70
CA ASP A 37 -16.21 -12.97 -0.40
C ASP A 37 -16.56 -14.47 -0.29
N ARG A 38 -15.73 -15.24 0.41
CA ARG A 38 -16.00 -16.64 0.74
C ARG A 38 -16.86 -16.83 1.99
N GLY A 39 -17.19 -15.74 2.69
CA GLY A 39 -17.93 -15.80 3.94
C GLY A 39 -17.12 -16.29 5.15
N GLU A 40 -15.80 -16.33 5.04
CA GLU A 40 -14.89 -16.70 6.13
C GLU A 40 -14.61 -15.52 7.06
N LEU A 41 -14.80 -14.29 6.57
CA LEU A 41 -14.79 -13.06 7.35
C LEU A 41 -16.09 -12.28 7.12
N PRO A 42 -16.50 -11.40 8.08
CA PRO A 42 -17.73 -10.62 7.95
C PRO A 42 -17.71 -9.67 6.76
N ILE A 43 -18.54 -9.93 5.74
CA ILE A 43 -18.65 -9.08 4.54
C ILE A 43 -19.19 -7.67 4.85
N ALA A 44 -19.95 -7.53 5.95
CA ALA A 44 -20.49 -6.25 6.40
C ALA A 44 -19.39 -5.23 6.73
N ASP A 45 -18.18 -5.67 7.03
CA ASP A 45 -17.05 -4.83 7.39
C ASP A 45 -16.18 -4.43 6.18
N LYS A 46 -16.54 -4.87 4.95
CA LYS A 46 -15.71 -4.66 3.74
C LYS A 46 -15.41 -3.18 3.47
N GLU A 47 -16.42 -2.32 3.52
CA GLU A 47 -16.21 -0.89 3.27
C GLU A 47 -15.38 -0.22 4.37
N ALA A 48 -15.61 -0.58 5.63
CA ALA A 48 -14.81 -0.09 6.75
C ALA A 48 -13.35 -0.56 6.66
N PHE A 49 -13.13 -1.81 6.25
CA PHE A 49 -11.79 -2.34 5.98
C PHE A 49 -11.09 -1.55 4.86
N LEU A 50 -11.75 -1.36 3.71
CA LEU A 50 -11.19 -0.63 2.57
C LEU A 50 -10.85 0.82 2.92
N ALA A 51 -11.73 1.51 3.68
CA ALA A 51 -11.46 2.87 4.14
C ALA A 51 -10.26 2.93 5.10
N THR A 52 -10.18 1.99 6.04
CA THR A 52 -9.07 1.87 6.99
C THR A 52 -7.77 1.52 6.26
N TYR A 53 -7.82 0.61 5.31
CA TYR A 53 -6.67 0.21 4.51
C TYR A 53 -6.08 1.40 3.72
N PHE A 54 -6.93 2.17 3.04
CA PHE A 54 -6.48 3.37 2.33
C PHE A 54 -5.89 4.42 3.27
N SER A 55 -6.59 4.76 4.36
CA SER A 55 -6.10 5.77 5.32
C SER A 55 -4.82 5.35 6.02
N GLY A 56 -4.61 4.05 6.25
CA GLY A 56 -3.37 3.50 6.79
C GLY A 56 -2.12 3.82 5.96
N LYS A 57 -2.26 4.11 4.65
CA LYS A 57 -1.12 4.50 3.81
C LYS A 57 -0.47 5.79 4.31
N PHE A 58 -1.27 6.76 4.76
CA PHE A 58 -0.76 8.02 5.31
C PHE A 58 0.04 7.81 6.60
N ARG A 59 -0.37 6.86 7.46
CA ARG A 59 0.42 6.50 8.64
C ARG A 59 1.83 6.03 8.25
N SER A 60 1.93 5.17 7.24
CA SER A 60 3.22 4.64 6.78
C SER A 60 4.08 5.69 6.07
N MET A 61 3.47 6.62 5.34
CA MET A 61 4.17 7.69 4.61
C MET A 61 4.53 8.89 5.49
N ARG A 62 4.04 8.98 6.73
CA ARG A 62 4.18 10.13 7.63
C ARG A 62 5.64 10.56 7.86
N PHE A 63 6.56 9.62 7.80
CA PHE A 63 8.00 9.85 8.02
C PHE A 63 8.80 9.95 6.72
N GLY A 64 8.12 10.18 5.59
CA GLY A 64 8.71 10.21 4.26
C GLY A 64 8.76 8.84 3.59
N THR A 65 9.08 8.83 2.30
CA THR A 65 9.07 7.61 1.47
C THR A 65 10.42 6.88 1.41
N GLY A 66 11.33 7.15 2.34
CA GLY A 66 12.66 6.51 2.39
C GLY A 66 12.63 5.05 2.86
N ALA A 67 11.78 4.73 3.83
CA ALA A 67 11.65 3.39 4.39
C ALA A 67 10.89 2.44 3.47
N ALA A 68 11.17 1.13 3.56
CA ALA A 68 10.55 0.10 2.72
C ALA A 68 9.01 0.10 2.81
N HIS A 69 8.44 0.10 4.02
CA HIS A 69 6.99 0.18 4.22
C HIS A 69 6.37 1.46 3.64
N ALA A 70 7.07 2.59 3.77
CA ALA A 70 6.60 3.86 3.23
C ALA A 70 6.62 3.87 1.70
N LYS A 71 7.62 3.24 1.06
CA LYS A 71 7.63 3.01 -0.40
C LYS A 71 6.44 2.16 -0.83
N GLY A 72 6.19 1.06 -0.11
CA GLY A 72 5.03 0.21 -0.33
C GLY A 72 3.70 0.97 -0.23
N ALA A 73 3.55 1.83 0.78
CA ALA A 73 2.37 2.66 0.95
C ALA A 73 2.23 3.72 -0.16
N ALA A 74 3.34 4.35 -0.58
CA ALA A 74 3.35 5.39 -1.60
C ALA A 74 2.92 4.85 -2.97
N PHE A 75 3.48 3.73 -3.44
CA PHE A 75 3.08 3.20 -4.73
C PHE A 75 1.63 2.70 -4.75
N GLN A 76 1.14 2.15 -3.64
CA GLN A 76 -0.27 1.76 -3.52
C GLN A 76 -1.19 2.99 -3.55
N TYR A 77 -0.87 4.03 -2.78
CA TYR A 77 -1.59 5.29 -2.79
C TYR A 77 -1.72 5.85 -4.22
N ASN A 78 -0.59 6.00 -4.93
CA ASN A 78 -0.58 6.56 -6.28
C ASN A 78 -1.34 5.69 -7.27
N TYR A 79 -1.22 4.37 -7.19
CA TYR A 79 -1.99 3.44 -8.02
C TYR A 79 -3.51 3.58 -7.79
N PHE A 80 -3.94 3.71 -6.53
CA PHE A 80 -5.36 3.94 -6.22
C PHE A 80 -5.87 5.30 -6.68
N ARG A 81 -5.00 6.30 -6.74
CA ARG A 81 -5.28 7.62 -7.33
C ARG A 81 -5.47 7.51 -8.85
N GLU A 82 -4.54 6.88 -9.53
CA GLU A 82 -4.54 6.71 -10.99
C GLU A 82 -5.78 5.94 -11.47
N THR A 83 -6.14 4.85 -10.81
CA THR A 83 -7.34 4.06 -11.16
C THR A 83 -8.66 4.77 -10.81
N GLY A 84 -8.60 5.91 -10.16
CA GLY A 84 -9.77 6.66 -9.71
C GLY A 84 -10.52 5.99 -8.55
N ALA A 85 -9.87 5.04 -7.86
CA ALA A 85 -10.39 4.44 -6.63
C ALA A 85 -10.40 5.43 -5.47
N ALA A 86 -9.44 6.38 -5.46
CA ALA A 86 -9.36 7.46 -4.48
C ALA A 86 -9.32 8.82 -5.19
N GLN A 87 -10.34 9.63 -5.01
CA GLN A 87 -10.49 10.95 -5.61
C GLN A 87 -10.42 12.04 -4.55
N TRP A 88 -9.63 13.08 -4.80
CA TRP A 88 -9.61 14.26 -3.92
C TRP A 88 -10.79 15.16 -4.21
N LEU A 89 -11.50 15.57 -3.16
CA LEU A 89 -12.57 16.57 -3.22
C LEU A 89 -12.04 17.89 -2.66
N GLU A 90 -11.71 18.83 -3.55
CA GLU A 90 -11.05 20.09 -3.20
C GLU A 90 -11.92 20.97 -2.27
N ASP A 91 -13.23 20.96 -2.48
CA ASP A 91 -14.23 21.71 -1.67
C ASP A 91 -14.41 21.16 -0.25
N GLN A 92 -14.01 19.92 -0.02
CA GLN A 92 -14.17 19.21 1.26
C GLN A 92 -12.84 18.83 1.90
N GLU A 93 -11.73 19.12 1.24
CA GLU A 93 -10.36 18.78 1.66
C GLU A 93 -10.20 17.33 2.14
N ARG A 94 -10.81 16.38 1.41
CA ARG A 94 -10.80 14.96 1.77
C ARG A 94 -10.82 14.06 0.55
N PHE A 95 -10.42 12.81 0.76
CA PHE A 95 -10.59 11.75 -0.23
C PHE A 95 -12.02 11.19 -0.21
N LYS A 96 -12.55 10.96 -1.42
CA LYS A 96 -13.71 10.11 -1.67
C LYS A 96 -13.20 8.79 -2.23
N LEU A 97 -13.63 7.67 -1.65
CA LEU A 97 -13.30 6.33 -2.13
C LEU A 97 -14.45 5.75 -2.95
N ASP A 98 -14.11 5.17 -4.09
CA ASP A 98 -14.95 4.24 -4.82
C ASP A 98 -14.53 2.82 -4.40
N PHE A 99 -15.30 2.20 -3.52
CA PHE A 99 -14.94 0.90 -2.93
C PHE A 99 -14.84 -0.23 -3.95
N LYS A 100 -15.67 -0.21 -5.01
CA LYS A 100 -15.55 -1.22 -6.08
C LYS A 100 -14.26 -1.07 -6.86
N LYS A 101 -13.91 0.17 -7.21
CA LYS A 101 -12.63 0.43 -7.88
C LYS A 101 -11.45 0.14 -6.97
N LEU A 102 -11.55 0.40 -5.67
CA LEU A 102 -10.47 0.14 -4.72
C LEU A 102 -10.22 -1.37 -4.56
N GLU A 103 -11.29 -2.16 -4.46
CA GLU A 103 -11.20 -3.62 -4.45
C GLU A 103 -10.55 -4.16 -5.74
N GLN A 104 -10.98 -3.67 -6.90
CA GLN A 104 -10.37 -4.06 -8.18
C GLN A 104 -8.91 -3.62 -8.27
N ALA A 105 -8.58 -2.39 -7.84
CA ALA A 105 -7.23 -1.87 -7.85
C ALA A 105 -6.29 -2.67 -6.93
N ILE A 106 -6.77 -3.14 -5.77
CA ILE A 106 -6.02 -4.03 -4.88
C ILE A 106 -5.71 -5.35 -5.59
N SER A 107 -6.69 -5.94 -6.28
CA SER A 107 -6.50 -7.18 -7.04
C SER A 107 -5.48 -7.00 -8.17
N ASP A 108 -5.65 -5.96 -8.99
CA ASP A 108 -4.79 -5.69 -10.15
C ASP A 108 -3.36 -5.36 -9.73
N LEU A 109 -3.20 -4.54 -8.69
CA LEU A 109 -1.89 -4.19 -8.15
C LEU A 109 -1.19 -5.41 -7.54
N THR A 110 -1.93 -6.29 -6.85
CA THR A 110 -1.39 -7.55 -6.33
C THR A 110 -0.80 -8.38 -7.47
N GLY A 111 -1.55 -8.59 -8.56
CA GLY A 111 -1.05 -9.29 -9.74
C GLY A 111 0.19 -8.63 -10.33
N LYS A 112 0.16 -7.30 -10.48
CA LYS A 112 1.27 -6.51 -11.05
C LYS A 112 2.57 -6.65 -10.22
N VAL A 113 2.50 -6.48 -8.90
CA VAL A 113 3.71 -6.53 -8.05
C VAL A 113 4.25 -7.95 -7.86
N VAL A 114 3.39 -8.97 -7.87
CA VAL A 114 3.80 -10.38 -7.83
C VAL A 114 4.63 -10.72 -9.08
N VAL A 115 4.17 -10.31 -10.27
CA VAL A 115 4.91 -10.53 -11.53
C VAL A 115 6.20 -9.74 -11.55
N LEU A 116 6.17 -8.42 -11.24
CA LEU A 116 7.35 -7.56 -11.21
C LEU A 116 8.46 -8.13 -10.31
N GLN A 117 8.08 -8.59 -9.13
CA GLN A 117 9.05 -9.18 -8.19
C GLN A 117 9.49 -10.57 -8.65
N GLY A 118 8.56 -11.42 -9.09
CA GLY A 118 8.84 -12.79 -9.51
C GLY A 118 9.80 -12.87 -10.70
N ASP A 119 9.67 -11.94 -11.66
CA ASP A 119 10.55 -11.85 -12.81
C ASP A 119 11.99 -11.40 -12.44
N GLY A 120 12.18 -10.75 -11.30
CA GLY A 120 13.48 -10.26 -10.85
C GLY A 120 14.09 -9.22 -11.79
N ASN A 121 13.27 -8.56 -12.62
CA ASN A 121 13.74 -7.57 -13.58
C ASN A 121 13.94 -6.22 -12.89
N TYR A 122 15.21 -5.88 -12.63
CA TYR A 122 15.59 -4.63 -11.95
C TYR A 122 15.04 -3.37 -12.65
N ASP A 123 15.17 -3.29 -13.98
CA ASP A 123 14.76 -2.10 -14.73
C ASP A 123 13.24 -1.91 -14.73
N ALA A 124 12.49 -3.00 -14.81
CA ALA A 124 11.02 -2.96 -14.72
C ALA A 124 10.54 -2.52 -13.33
N VAL A 125 11.15 -3.05 -12.27
CA VAL A 125 10.85 -2.64 -10.89
C VAL A 125 11.25 -1.19 -10.65
N LYS A 126 12.42 -0.78 -11.16
CA LYS A 126 12.86 0.62 -11.05
C LYS A 126 11.89 1.56 -11.73
N ALA A 127 11.48 1.28 -12.97
CA ALA A 127 10.52 2.09 -13.72
C ALA A 127 9.18 2.22 -12.96
N PHE A 128 8.67 1.10 -12.42
CA PHE A 128 7.47 1.10 -11.59
C PHE A 128 7.61 1.98 -10.34
N LEU A 129 8.73 1.87 -9.62
CA LEU A 129 8.92 2.68 -8.42
C LEU A 129 9.16 4.16 -8.76
N ASP A 130 9.89 4.47 -9.83
CA ASP A 130 10.07 5.85 -10.29
C ASP A 130 8.72 6.51 -10.64
N GLU A 131 7.77 5.76 -11.21
CA GLU A 131 6.43 6.22 -11.56
C GLU A 131 5.54 6.43 -10.31
N TYR A 132 5.57 5.49 -9.35
CA TYR A 132 4.58 5.45 -8.28
C TYR A 132 5.07 5.92 -6.91
N LEU A 133 6.33 6.36 -6.74
CA LEU A 133 6.82 6.82 -5.42
C LEU A 133 6.62 8.32 -5.15
N LEU A 134 6.36 9.13 -6.18
CA LEU A 134 6.22 10.58 -6.02
C LEU A 134 4.82 10.92 -5.49
N LEU A 135 4.76 11.48 -4.29
CA LEU A 135 3.51 11.91 -3.69
C LEU A 135 3.02 13.22 -4.32
N ASP A 136 1.72 13.31 -4.53
CA ASP A 136 1.04 14.53 -4.98
C ASP A 136 0.83 15.55 -3.83
N LYS A 137 0.36 16.74 -4.18
CA LYS A 137 0.11 17.82 -3.21
C LYS A 137 -0.99 17.47 -2.22
N GLU A 138 -1.96 16.64 -2.61
CA GLU A 138 -3.06 16.19 -1.77
C GLU A 138 -2.56 15.25 -0.68
N ALA A 139 -1.62 14.34 -1.01
CA ALA A 139 -0.96 13.51 -0.01
C ALA A 139 -0.24 14.38 1.02
N TYR A 140 0.52 15.39 0.58
CA TYR A 140 1.23 16.29 1.50
C TYR A 140 0.27 17.12 2.36
N ARG A 141 -0.90 17.53 1.85
CA ARG A 141 -1.93 18.20 2.68
C ARG A 141 -2.41 17.29 3.81
N VAL A 142 -2.73 16.03 3.51
CA VAL A 142 -3.17 15.09 4.54
C VAL A 142 -2.05 14.84 5.55
N LEU A 143 -0.82 14.59 5.08
CA LEU A 143 0.32 14.35 5.96
C LEU A 143 0.61 15.52 6.90
N GLY A 144 0.46 16.77 6.41
CA GLY A 144 0.62 17.98 7.22
C GLY A 144 -0.46 18.18 8.29
N ASN A 145 -1.58 17.49 8.19
CA ASN A 145 -2.69 17.56 9.17
C ASN A 145 -2.67 16.39 10.18
N LEU A 146 -1.61 15.58 10.22
CA LEU A 146 -1.53 14.41 11.12
C LEU A 146 -0.85 14.68 12.47
N ASP A 147 -0.48 15.91 12.77
CA ASP A 147 0.31 16.24 13.97
C ASP A 147 -0.40 15.89 15.28
N ASP A 148 -1.71 16.01 15.32
CA ASP A 148 -2.54 15.66 16.49
C ASP A 148 -2.80 14.15 16.63
N ILE A 149 -2.42 13.36 15.63
CA ILE A 149 -2.60 11.91 15.66
C ILE A 149 -1.36 11.25 16.28
N PRO A 150 -1.51 10.50 17.38
CA PRO A 150 -0.39 9.80 18.00
C PRO A 150 0.39 8.92 17.03
N TYR A 151 1.73 8.91 17.17
CA TYR A 151 2.60 8.06 16.33
C TYR A 151 2.39 6.59 16.62
N ASP A 152 2.11 6.25 17.87
CA ASP A 152 1.93 4.89 18.34
C ASP A 152 0.94 4.81 19.48
N ILE A 153 0.33 3.63 19.65
CA ILE A 153 -0.51 3.28 20.78
C ILE A 153 0.38 2.49 21.75
N ARG A 154 0.63 3.07 22.94
CA ARG A 154 1.34 2.35 24.00
C ARG A 154 0.34 1.54 24.80
N PRO A 155 0.36 0.19 24.72
CA PRO A 155 -0.51 -0.64 25.57
C PRO A 155 -0.06 -0.48 27.03
N ILE A 156 -1.04 -0.32 27.92
CA ILE A 156 -0.82 -0.38 29.37
C ILE A 156 -1.10 -1.83 29.77
N TYR A 157 -0.05 -2.54 30.16
CA TYR A 157 -0.17 -3.89 30.69
C TYR A 157 -0.50 -3.83 32.19
N PRO A 158 -1.42 -4.67 32.69
CA PRO A 158 -1.64 -4.76 34.12
C PRO A 158 -0.38 -5.30 34.83
N ASP A 159 -0.06 -4.75 36.01
CA ASP A 159 1.12 -5.13 36.77
C ASP A 159 1.13 -6.60 37.24
N LYS A 160 -0.01 -7.26 37.15
CA LYS A 160 -0.18 -8.71 37.44
C LYS A 160 -1.25 -9.29 36.50
N ILE A 161 -0.92 -10.39 35.88
CA ILE A 161 -1.86 -11.34 35.27
C ILE A 161 -2.19 -12.42 36.26
#